data_dbcc30ca860ada8f4b49b30f21bbd6c2
#
_entry.id   dbcc30ca860ada8f4b49b30f21bbd6c2
#
_cell.length_a   1.000
_cell.length_b   1.000
_cell.length_c   1.000
_cell.angle_alpha   90.00
_cell.angle_beta   90.00
_cell.angle_gamma   90.00
#
_symmetry.space_group_name_H-M   'P 1'
#
loop_
_entity.id
_entity.type
_entity.pdbx_description
1 polymer ?
#
loop_
_entity_poly.entity_id
_entity_poly.type
_entity_poly.pdbx_seq_one_letter_code
_entity_poly.pdbx_strand_id
1 'polypeptide(L)'
;MSHRDMALFLKEYKSSGIGGRNMVTQRTFGTLPSGEKVQIYHLENKSGAFAEVLQFGAIIVKLCVPDRDGRLTDVVLGYDDLAGYEVNGCFFGATIGRSGNRIAQSRFTLDGKEIVLTPNEGANNLHSGPDGFEKKMWTASEISEDKNAVTFSRISPDGENGFPGEFNVSVTYEMTEKNELRIVYGGVCDQTTIANMTNHSYFNLAGEGSGSAMDQYLTIHAEQYTPVGEGSIPLGENAAVEGTPMDFRKAHKIGDEIEADFEQLRITGGYDHNYVTDGYNKASIREIAEAWSEKTGIQMNVLTDCPCVQFYAANFVDQEHGKNGHVYNKREAFCLETQVEPNAVNVENFHSPILEAGERYYSETIYRFSVKK
;
A
#
# COMPACT_ATOMS: atom_id res chain seq x y z
N MET A 1 8.96 1.84 27.57
CA MET A 1 10.21 2.35 26.95
C MET A 1 10.12 3.86 26.82
N SER A 2 11.13 4.61 27.26
CA SER A 2 11.06 6.08 27.22
C SER A 2 11.37 6.61 25.81
N HIS A 3 10.97 7.87 25.52
CA HIS A 3 11.32 8.58 24.27
C HIS A 3 12.82 8.53 23.92
N ARG A 4 13.70 8.24 24.91
CA ARG A 4 15.15 8.07 24.71
C ARG A 4 15.54 6.76 24.03
N ASP A 5 14.78 5.69 24.21
CA ASP A 5 15.12 4.36 23.66
C ASP A 5 14.78 4.25 22.17
N MET A 6 13.77 4.99 21.71
CA MET A 6 13.43 5.10 20.30
C MET A 6 14.49 5.90 19.50
N ALA A 7 15.10 6.90 20.14
CA ALA A 7 16.18 7.69 19.54
C ALA A 7 17.52 6.91 19.41
N LEU A 8 17.74 5.86 20.21
CA LEU A 8 18.94 5.02 20.09
C LEU A 8 18.85 4.02 18.92
N PHE A 9 17.65 3.54 18.59
CA PHE A 9 17.45 2.62 17.48
C PHE A 9 17.78 3.26 16.13
N LEU A 10 17.62 4.58 16.00
CA LEU A 10 17.90 5.36 14.79
C LEU A 10 19.39 5.74 14.61
N LYS A 11 20.24 5.48 15.61
CA LYS A 11 21.66 5.91 15.61
C LYS A 11 22.67 4.96 14.99
N GLU A 12 22.33 3.73 14.64
CA GLU A 12 23.31 2.71 14.19
C GLU A 12 23.59 2.67 12.69
N TYR A 13 23.03 3.57 11.88
CA TYR A 13 23.34 3.65 10.45
C TYR A 13 23.99 4.98 10.07
N LYS A 14 25.28 5.13 10.33
CA LYS A 14 26.09 6.17 9.69
C LYS A 14 26.84 5.58 8.50
N SER A 15 26.62 6.10 7.30
CA SER A 15 27.46 5.85 6.14
C SER A 15 28.05 7.15 5.58
N SER A 16 29.30 7.10 5.20
CA SER A 16 30.08 8.14 4.52
C SER A 16 29.87 8.03 3.00
N GLY A 17 29.62 9.14 2.33
CA GLY A 17 29.63 9.18 0.85
C GLY A 17 29.50 10.60 0.31
N ILE A 18 30.49 11.03 -0.45
CA ILE A 18 30.61 12.33 -1.14
C ILE A 18 29.93 12.24 -2.50
N GLY A 19 29.04 13.21 -2.81
CA GLY A 19 28.61 13.47 -4.17
C GLY A 19 27.11 13.77 -4.30
N GLY A 20 26.73 15.00 -4.67
CA GLY A 20 25.40 15.45 -5.05
C GLY A 20 24.35 15.28 -3.93
N ARG A 21 23.86 16.36 -3.35
CA ARG A 21 22.87 16.27 -2.25
C ARG A 21 21.56 15.71 -2.79
N ASN A 22 21.09 14.61 -2.24
CA ASN A 22 19.68 14.24 -2.26
C ASN A 22 18.95 15.35 -1.51
N MET A 23 17.79 15.77 -1.99
CA MET A 23 17.12 16.93 -1.42
C MET A 23 15.71 16.53 -0.99
N VAL A 24 15.57 16.30 0.32
CA VAL A 24 14.24 16.23 0.92
C VAL A 24 13.77 17.66 1.15
N THR A 25 12.71 18.07 0.47
CA THR A 25 12.08 19.37 0.68
C THR A 25 10.66 19.21 1.17
N GLN A 26 10.13 20.22 1.85
CA GLN A 26 8.75 20.25 2.30
C GLN A 26 8.08 21.57 1.96
N ARG A 27 6.78 21.51 1.76
CA ARG A 27 5.91 22.70 1.60
C ARG A 27 4.55 22.44 2.23
N THR A 28 3.84 23.51 2.56
CA THR A 28 2.42 23.38 2.95
C THR A 28 1.61 22.96 1.74
N PHE A 29 0.89 21.83 1.86
CA PHE A 29 -0.03 21.31 0.86
C PHE A 29 -1.43 21.91 1.02
N GLY A 30 -1.88 22.04 2.27
CA GLY A 30 -3.18 22.59 2.61
C GLY A 30 -3.32 22.87 4.10
N THR A 31 -4.51 23.25 4.51
CA THR A 31 -4.86 23.49 5.91
C THR A 31 -6.20 22.80 6.19
N LEU A 32 -6.23 21.94 7.20
CA LEU A 32 -7.44 21.27 7.65
C LEU A 32 -8.48 22.26 8.22
N PRO A 33 -9.75 21.90 8.29
CA PRO A 33 -10.77 22.73 8.93
C PRO A 33 -10.46 23.10 10.39
N SER A 34 -9.63 22.29 11.07
CA SER A 34 -9.10 22.58 12.41
C SER A 34 -8.14 23.76 12.47
N GLY A 35 -7.64 24.23 11.32
CA GLY A 35 -6.57 25.23 11.21
C GLY A 35 -5.16 24.62 11.20
N GLU A 36 -5.02 23.32 11.30
CA GLU A 36 -3.74 22.63 11.25
C GLU A 36 -3.20 22.57 9.81
N LYS A 37 -1.93 22.97 9.62
CA LYS A 37 -1.27 22.92 8.32
C LYS A 37 -0.77 21.52 8.03
N VAL A 38 -1.06 21.01 6.85
CA VAL A 38 -0.59 19.73 6.34
C VAL A 38 0.61 19.95 5.43
N GLN A 39 1.73 19.29 5.72
CA GLN A 39 2.93 19.36 4.90
C GLN A 39 2.95 18.21 3.89
N ILE A 40 3.55 18.48 2.72
CA ILE A 40 3.92 17.46 1.74
C ILE A 40 5.44 17.46 1.61
N TYR A 41 6.02 16.26 1.56
CA TYR A 41 7.45 16.01 1.47
C TYR A 41 7.80 15.51 0.07
N HIS A 42 8.78 16.16 -0.55
CA HIS A 42 9.29 15.81 -1.87
C HIS A 42 10.64 15.09 -1.69
N LEU A 43 10.71 13.86 -2.18
CA LEU A 43 11.88 12.98 -2.12
C LEU A 43 12.39 12.76 -3.53
N GLU A 44 13.50 13.38 -3.92
CA GLU A 44 14.03 13.31 -5.28
C GLU A 44 15.42 12.70 -5.30
N ASN A 45 15.66 11.73 -6.18
CA ASN A 45 16.97 11.13 -6.41
C ASN A 45 17.73 11.84 -7.54
N LYS A 46 18.99 11.46 -7.76
CA LYS A 46 19.86 12.09 -8.75
C LYS A 46 19.42 11.89 -10.20
N SER A 47 18.57 10.92 -10.50
CA SER A 47 18.01 10.75 -11.84
C SER A 47 16.81 11.68 -12.11
N GLY A 48 16.35 12.42 -11.10
CA GLY A 48 15.16 13.26 -11.12
C GLY A 48 13.87 12.50 -10.82
N ALA A 49 13.93 11.18 -10.59
CA ALA A 49 12.76 10.44 -10.13
C ALA A 49 12.40 10.86 -8.70
N PHE A 50 11.11 11.06 -8.42
CA PHE A 50 10.67 11.56 -7.11
C PHE A 50 9.35 10.99 -6.65
N ALA A 51 9.15 11.01 -5.32
CA ALA A 51 7.86 10.82 -4.67
C ALA A 51 7.46 12.08 -3.89
N GLU A 52 6.18 12.42 -3.91
CA GLU A 52 5.58 13.40 -2.99
C GLU A 52 4.69 12.67 -2.00
N VAL A 53 4.97 12.83 -0.71
CA VAL A 53 4.26 12.12 0.38
C VAL A 53 3.66 13.13 1.36
N LEU A 54 2.36 12.99 1.61
CA LEU A 54 1.58 13.88 2.45
C LEU A 54 1.65 13.46 3.91
N GLN A 55 1.77 14.43 4.82
CA GLN A 55 1.73 14.21 6.26
C GLN A 55 0.38 13.69 6.76
N PHE A 56 -0.72 14.14 6.18
CA PHE A 56 -2.07 13.60 6.45
C PHE A 56 -2.19 12.23 5.79
N GLY A 57 -2.53 11.22 6.56
CA GLY A 57 -2.68 9.83 6.10
C GLY A 57 -1.37 9.15 5.67
N ALA A 58 -0.23 9.83 5.76
CA ALA A 58 1.04 9.38 5.19
C ALA A 58 0.85 8.89 3.72
N ILE A 59 0.21 9.73 2.90
CA ILE A 59 -0.32 9.38 1.56
C ILE A 59 0.70 9.69 0.47
N ILE A 60 0.90 8.76 -0.47
CA ILE A 60 1.64 9.02 -1.71
C ILE A 60 0.74 9.83 -2.65
N VAL A 61 1.13 11.08 -2.92
CA VAL A 61 0.39 12.00 -3.81
C VAL A 61 0.88 11.90 -5.24
N LYS A 62 2.21 11.80 -5.42
CA LYS A 62 2.87 11.67 -6.73
C LYS A 62 4.00 10.66 -6.65
N LEU A 63 4.22 9.98 -7.76
CA LEU A 63 5.37 9.12 -7.97
C LEU A 63 5.82 9.26 -9.43
N CYS A 64 6.82 10.11 -9.65
CA CYS A 64 7.30 10.45 -10.98
C CYS A 64 8.59 9.69 -11.29
N VAL A 65 8.57 8.93 -12.37
CA VAL A 65 9.70 8.11 -12.81
C VAL A 65 9.97 8.33 -14.30
N PRO A 66 11.23 8.17 -14.78
CA PRO A 66 11.54 8.37 -16.20
C PRO A 66 10.92 7.28 -17.07
N ASP A 67 10.31 7.69 -18.16
CA ASP A 67 9.86 6.82 -19.26
C ASP A 67 11.02 6.49 -20.22
N ARG A 68 10.72 5.77 -21.33
CA ARG A 68 11.73 5.40 -22.35
C ARG A 68 12.40 6.57 -23.05
N ASP A 69 11.76 7.74 -23.06
CA ASP A 69 12.28 8.97 -23.64
C ASP A 69 12.99 9.86 -22.60
N GLY A 70 13.06 9.39 -21.34
CA GLY A 70 13.63 10.13 -20.20
C GLY A 70 12.72 11.20 -19.63
N ARG A 71 11.44 11.24 -20.00
CA ARG A 71 10.47 12.17 -19.44
C ARG A 71 9.93 11.62 -18.13
N LEU A 72 9.82 12.49 -17.13
CA LEU A 72 9.20 12.11 -15.85
C LEU A 72 7.69 11.95 -16.03
N THR A 73 7.20 10.76 -15.71
CA THR A 73 5.80 10.37 -15.80
C THR A 73 5.29 10.06 -14.39
N ASP A 74 4.23 10.75 -13.96
CA ASP A 74 3.53 10.42 -12.72
C ASP A 74 2.73 9.13 -12.93
N VAL A 75 3.02 8.10 -12.16
CA VAL A 75 2.47 6.74 -12.35
C VAL A 75 1.40 6.38 -11.33
N VAL A 76 0.93 7.31 -10.50
CA VAL A 76 -0.11 7.05 -9.49
C VAL A 76 -1.29 8.01 -9.62
N LEU A 77 -2.50 7.50 -9.36
CA LEU A 77 -3.70 8.33 -9.22
C LEU A 77 -3.71 9.07 -7.88
N GLY A 78 -4.47 10.16 -7.78
CA GLY A 78 -4.60 10.96 -6.56
C GLY A 78 -5.36 12.26 -6.80
N TYR A 79 -5.24 13.20 -5.88
CA TYR A 79 -5.91 14.50 -5.92
C TYR A 79 -4.90 15.65 -5.95
N ASP A 80 -5.32 16.82 -6.46
CA ASP A 80 -4.47 18.02 -6.50
C ASP A 80 -4.45 18.79 -5.18
N ASP A 81 -5.43 18.58 -4.32
CA ASP A 81 -5.60 19.33 -3.08
C ASP A 81 -5.93 18.45 -1.87
N LEU A 82 -5.87 19.08 -0.69
CA LEU A 82 -6.13 18.41 0.58
C LEU A 82 -7.61 17.98 0.72
N ALA A 83 -8.54 18.72 0.16
CA ALA A 83 -9.97 18.43 0.26
C ALA A 83 -10.31 17.05 -0.36
N GLY A 84 -9.66 16.72 -1.49
CA GLY A 84 -9.77 15.38 -2.07
C GLY A 84 -9.30 14.28 -1.11
N TYR A 85 -8.18 14.50 -0.41
CA TYR A 85 -7.63 13.52 0.53
C TYR A 85 -8.42 13.45 1.86
N GLU A 86 -9.08 14.53 2.29
CA GLU A 86 -10.00 14.47 3.44
C GLU A 86 -11.18 13.52 3.18
N VAL A 87 -11.66 13.45 1.94
CA VAL A 87 -12.71 12.50 1.50
C VAL A 87 -12.12 11.15 1.13
N ASN A 88 -11.21 11.09 0.17
CA ASN A 88 -10.46 9.93 -0.34
C ASN A 88 -11.20 8.59 -0.25
N GLY A 89 -12.39 8.52 -0.84
CA GLY A 89 -13.24 7.34 -0.80
C GLY A 89 -12.63 6.10 -1.49
N CYS A 90 -11.68 6.32 -2.40
CA CYS A 90 -10.94 5.27 -3.09
C CYS A 90 -9.62 4.90 -2.40
N PHE A 91 -9.22 5.54 -1.31
CA PHE A 91 -7.93 5.32 -0.62
C PHE A 91 -6.70 5.62 -1.48
N PHE A 92 -6.75 6.50 -2.48
CA PHE A 92 -5.62 6.81 -3.35
C PHE A 92 -4.35 7.11 -2.55
N GLY A 93 -3.30 6.28 -2.78
CA GLY A 93 -1.98 6.43 -2.17
C GLY A 93 -1.89 6.21 -0.67
N ALA A 94 -2.99 5.82 -0.01
CA ALA A 94 -3.14 5.80 1.44
C ALA A 94 -2.24 4.77 2.14
N THR A 95 -1.70 5.15 3.30
CA THR A 95 -1.18 4.19 4.27
C THR A 95 -2.35 3.56 5.02
N ILE A 96 -2.55 2.27 4.83
CA ILE A 96 -3.63 1.51 5.45
C ILE A 96 -3.14 0.85 6.74
N GLY A 97 -3.91 0.97 7.80
CA GLY A 97 -3.61 0.36 9.10
C GLY A 97 -4.71 0.65 10.15
N ARG A 98 -4.75 -0.14 11.26
CA ARG A 98 -3.76 -1.20 11.64
C ARG A 98 -3.77 -2.43 10.74
N SER A 99 -4.92 -2.80 10.16
CA SER A 99 -5.09 -3.97 9.30
C SER A 99 -5.68 -3.56 7.96
N GLY A 100 -4.97 -3.85 6.89
CA GLY A 100 -5.46 -3.75 5.53
C GLY A 100 -6.50 -4.81 5.23
N ASN A 101 -7.22 -4.60 4.13
CA ASN A 101 -8.26 -5.49 3.63
C ASN A 101 -9.39 -5.77 4.64
N ARG A 102 -10.12 -6.87 4.49
CA ARG A 102 -11.37 -7.16 5.21
C ARG A 102 -11.19 -8.04 6.43
N ILE A 103 -11.99 -7.75 7.48
CA ILE A 103 -12.22 -8.64 8.62
C ILE A 103 -13.72 -8.91 8.68
N ALA A 104 -14.09 -10.18 8.53
CA ALA A 104 -15.47 -10.64 8.47
C ALA A 104 -16.26 -10.27 9.74
N GLN A 105 -17.50 -9.77 9.58
CA GLN A 105 -18.39 -9.41 10.66
C GLN A 105 -17.78 -8.41 11.67
N SER A 106 -16.72 -7.69 11.28
CA SER A 106 -15.98 -6.75 12.11
C SER A 106 -15.57 -7.32 13.47
N ARG A 107 -15.23 -8.61 13.54
CA ARG A 107 -14.87 -9.27 14.80
C ARG A 107 -13.87 -10.38 14.62
N PHE A 108 -13.15 -10.66 15.70
CA PHE A 108 -12.24 -11.81 15.82
C PHE A 108 -12.04 -12.18 17.30
N THR A 109 -11.46 -13.33 17.55
CA THR A 109 -11.09 -13.75 18.91
C THR A 109 -9.57 -13.58 19.10
N LEU A 110 -9.18 -12.91 20.18
CA LEU A 110 -7.78 -12.74 20.57
C LEU A 110 -7.65 -13.06 22.06
N ASP A 111 -6.75 -13.95 22.43
CA ASP A 111 -6.53 -14.41 23.81
C ASP A 111 -7.84 -14.86 24.49
N GLY A 112 -8.73 -15.53 23.75
CA GLY A 112 -10.01 -16.03 24.25
C GLY A 112 -11.08 -14.94 24.46
N LYS A 113 -10.81 -13.68 24.07
CA LYS A 113 -11.75 -12.57 24.13
C LYS A 113 -12.24 -12.20 22.74
N GLU A 114 -13.54 -11.94 22.60
CA GLU A 114 -14.06 -11.37 21.37
C GLU A 114 -13.68 -9.90 21.28
N ILE A 115 -13.06 -9.53 20.16
CA ILE A 115 -12.72 -8.16 19.79
C ILE A 115 -13.72 -7.73 18.70
N VAL A 116 -14.35 -6.58 18.89
CA VAL A 116 -15.33 -6.02 17.95
C VAL A 116 -14.78 -4.72 17.40
N LEU A 117 -14.64 -4.68 16.08
CA LEU A 117 -14.17 -3.51 15.36
C LEU A 117 -15.37 -2.65 14.88
N THR A 118 -15.06 -1.42 14.49
CA THR A 118 -16.07 -0.54 13.86
C THR A 118 -16.32 -1.00 12.42
N PRO A 119 -17.56 -1.38 12.05
CA PRO A 119 -17.89 -1.77 10.69
C PRO A 119 -17.94 -0.54 9.77
N ASN A 120 -17.56 -0.71 8.49
CA ASN A 120 -17.63 0.34 7.47
C ASN A 120 -17.97 -0.18 6.06
N GLU A 121 -18.06 -1.51 5.90
CA GLU A 121 -18.50 -2.15 4.66
C GLU A 121 -19.58 -3.20 4.99
N GLY A 122 -20.85 -2.78 5.07
CA GLY A 122 -21.92 -3.63 5.59
C GLY A 122 -21.63 -4.06 7.03
N ALA A 123 -21.53 -5.37 7.28
CA ALA A 123 -21.16 -5.92 8.58
C ALA A 123 -19.63 -6.06 8.77
N ASN A 124 -18.85 -5.89 7.70
CA ASN A 124 -17.41 -6.11 7.71
C ASN A 124 -16.63 -4.84 8.07
N ASN A 125 -15.41 -5.04 8.57
CA ASN A 125 -14.42 -3.98 8.70
C ASN A 125 -13.50 -4.04 7.47
N LEU A 126 -13.38 -2.95 6.75
CA LEU A 126 -12.47 -2.76 5.63
C LEU A 126 -11.44 -1.70 6.00
N HIS A 127 -10.16 -1.98 5.78
CA HIS A 127 -9.04 -1.05 5.96
C HIS A 127 -9.01 -0.37 7.34
N SER A 128 -9.36 -1.11 8.39
CA SER A 128 -9.43 -0.66 9.80
C SER A 128 -10.60 0.26 10.15
N GLY A 129 -11.59 0.40 9.27
CA GLY A 129 -12.83 1.10 9.59
C GLY A 129 -12.93 2.53 9.04
N PRO A 130 -13.97 3.29 9.45
CA PRO A 130 -14.32 4.54 8.79
C PRO A 130 -13.34 5.69 9.05
N ASP A 131 -12.45 5.55 10.01
CA ASP A 131 -11.50 6.55 10.48
C ASP A 131 -10.11 5.90 10.68
N GLY A 132 -9.62 5.26 9.62
CA GLY A 132 -8.34 4.56 9.59
C GLY A 132 -7.12 5.48 9.55
N PHE A 133 -5.96 4.90 9.33
CA PHE A 133 -4.68 5.63 9.34
C PHE A 133 -4.60 6.70 8.24
N GLU A 134 -5.31 6.54 7.15
CA GLU A 134 -5.38 7.48 6.03
C GLU A 134 -6.12 8.79 6.37
N LYS A 135 -6.88 8.81 7.47
CA LYS A 135 -7.60 10.00 7.98
C LYS A 135 -6.89 10.70 9.14
N LYS A 136 -5.69 10.30 9.46
CA LYS A 136 -4.96 10.79 10.63
C LYS A 136 -3.83 11.72 10.26
N MET A 137 -3.57 12.70 11.13
CA MET A 137 -2.33 13.44 11.08
C MET A 137 -1.19 12.59 11.63
N TRP A 138 -0.09 12.56 10.89
CA TRP A 138 1.14 11.93 11.29
C TRP A 138 2.19 13.00 11.61
N THR A 139 3.17 12.65 12.43
CA THR A 139 4.32 13.52 12.70
C THR A 139 5.50 13.08 11.86
N ALA A 140 6.11 13.98 11.10
CA ALA A 140 7.40 13.69 10.47
C ALA A 140 8.46 13.61 11.57
N SER A 141 8.73 12.41 12.05
CA SER A 141 9.61 12.15 13.19
C SER A 141 11.09 12.12 12.82
N GLU A 142 11.39 11.83 11.56
CA GLU A 142 12.74 11.84 11.01
C GLU A 142 12.73 12.24 9.54
N ILE A 143 13.68 13.11 9.17
CA ILE A 143 13.99 13.45 7.77
C ILE A 143 15.46 13.11 7.57
N SER A 144 15.75 12.20 6.63
CA SER A 144 17.11 11.77 6.30
C SER A 144 17.48 12.20 4.89
N GLU A 145 18.26 13.28 4.79
CA GLU A 145 18.77 13.74 3.49
C GLU A 145 19.71 12.71 2.85
N ASP A 146 20.54 12.04 3.65
CA ASP A 146 21.49 11.03 3.15
C ASP A 146 20.79 9.84 2.50
N LYS A 147 19.63 9.45 3.02
CA LYS A 147 18.80 8.36 2.50
C LYS A 147 17.73 8.82 1.55
N ASN A 148 17.51 10.14 1.43
CA ASN A 148 16.38 10.70 0.70
C ASN A 148 15.05 10.12 1.20
N ALA A 149 14.81 10.24 2.51
CA ALA A 149 13.72 9.57 3.21
C ALA A 149 13.02 10.49 4.22
N VAL A 150 11.73 10.22 4.44
CA VAL A 150 10.93 10.78 5.53
C VAL A 150 10.26 9.64 6.30
N THR A 151 10.32 9.71 7.62
CA THR A 151 9.59 8.81 8.51
C THR A 151 8.45 9.57 9.18
N PHE A 152 7.24 9.08 8.97
CA PHE A 152 6.05 9.52 9.69
C PHE A 152 5.77 8.58 10.85
N SER A 153 5.40 9.14 11.99
CA SER A 153 5.00 8.35 13.16
C SER A 153 3.73 8.90 13.80
N ARG A 154 2.99 8.01 14.45
CA ARG A 154 1.84 8.36 15.28
C ARG A 154 1.65 7.34 16.40
N ILE A 155 0.89 7.75 17.41
CA ILE A 155 0.33 6.83 18.41
C ILE A 155 -1.11 6.55 18.00
N SER A 156 -1.43 5.26 17.77
CA SER A 156 -2.78 4.76 17.64
C SER A 156 -3.23 4.31 19.02
N PRO A 157 -4.15 5.03 19.71
CA PRO A 157 -4.51 4.73 21.09
C PRO A 157 -5.22 3.39 21.24
N ASP A 158 -5.22 2.84 22.46
CA ASP A 158 -6.01 1.66 22.79
C ASP A 158 -7.48 1.89 22.44
N GLY A 159 -8.10 0.91 21.77
CA GLY A 159 -9.49 0.97 21.32
C GLY A 159 -9.76 1.80 20.07
N GLU A 160 -8.76 2.36 19.38
CA GLU A 160 -8.98 3.05 18.10
C GLU A 160 -9.61 2.08 17.09
N ASN A 161 -10.80 2.43 16.57
CA ASN A 161 -11.65 1.57 15.72
C ASN A 161 -11.94 0.16 16.30
N GLY A 162 -11.76 -0.03 17.62
CA GLY A 162 -11.96 -1.30 18.31
C GLY A 162 -10.68 -2.15 18.48
N PHE A 163 -9.55 -1.75 17.91
CA PHE A 163 -8.30 -2.50 18.03
C PHE A 163 -7.69 -2.35 19.43
N PRO A 164 -7.27 -3.46 20.10
CA PRO A 164 -6.66 -3.41 21.42
C PRO A 164 -5.24 -2.86 21.40
N GLY A 165 -4.86 -2.21 22.49
CA GLY A 165 -3.53 -1.72 22.80
C GLY A 165 -3.17 -0.38 22.18
N GLU A 166 -2.26 0.34 22.85
CA GLU A 166 -1.61 1.53 22.30
C GLU A 166 -0.50 1.11 21.34
N PHE A 167 -0.68 1.44 20.06
CA PHE A 167 0.26 1.07 19.00
C PHE A 167 1.08 2.29 18.57
N ASN A 168 2.35 2.30 18.94
CA ASN A 168 3.34 3.27 18.46
C ASN A 168 3.80 2.83 17.08
N VAL A 169 3.36 3.51 16.03
CA VAL A 169 3.52 3.09 14.64
C VAL A 169 4.27 4.12 13.81
N SER A 170 5.05 3.65 12.84
CA SER A 170 5.76 4.49 11.88
C SER A 170 5.66 3.92 10.47
N VAL A 171 5.77 4.80 9.48
CA VAL A 171 6.01 4.47 8.08
C VAL A 171 7.14 5.35 7.54
N THR A 172 8.12 4.74 6.89
CA THR A 172 9.23 5.42 6.24
C THR A 172 9.09 5.29 4.74
N TYR A 173 9.18 6.41 4.03
CA TYR A 173 9.28 6.50 2.59
C TYR A 173 10.69 6.91 2.20
N GLU A 174 11.31 6.14 1.33
CA GLU A 174 12.65 6.41 0.80
C GLU A 174 12.63 6.31 -0.72
N MET A 175 13.11 7.35 -1.41
CA MET A 175 13.32 7.32 -2.86
C MET A 175 14.78 7.04 -3.13
N THR A 176 15.11 5.79 -3.54
CA THR A 176 16.49 5.35 -3.70
C THR A 176 17.11 5.83 -5.02
N GLU A 177 18.43 5.76 -5.11
CA GLU A 177 19.20 6.05 -6.35
C GLU A 177 18.95 5.03 -7.48
N LYS A 178 18.23 3.94 -7.20
CA LYS A 178 17.83 2.92 -8.17
C LYS A 178 16.42 3.09 -8.71
N ASN A 179 15.82 4.27 -8.50
CA ASN A 179 14.41 4.53 -8.80
C ASN A 179 13.47 3.56 -8.07
N GLU A 180 13.74 3.32 -6.80
CA GLU A 180 12.90 2.51 -5.92
C GLU A 180 12.17 3.43 -4.95
N LEU A 181 10.85 3.33 -4.88
CA LEU A 181 10.10 3.80 -3.72
C LEU A 181 10.05 2.66 -2.71
N ARG A 182 10.80 2.81 -1.64
CA ARG A 182 10.86 1.87 -0.52
C ARG A 182 9.94 2.36 0.58
N ILE A 183 9.05 1.50 1.06
CA ILE A 183 8.10 1.76 2.13
C ILE A 183 8.39 0.77 3.26
N VAL A 184 8.71 1.29 4.44
CA VAL A 184 8.98 0.46 5.63
C VAL A 184 7.99 0.80 6.72
N TYR A 185 7.24 -0.19 7.16
CA TYR A 185 6.35 -0.09 8.30
C TYR A 185 7.03 -0.63 9.54
N GLY A 186 6.85 0.04 10.66
CA GLY A 186 7.37 -0.37 11.95
C GLY A 186 6.45 0.00 13.10
N GLY A 187 6.52 -0.73 14.19
CA GLY A 187 5.74 -0.38 15.37
C GLY A 187 5.91 -1.35 16.54
N VAL A 188 5.36 -0.94 17.68
CA VAL A 188 5.27 -1.77 18.90
C VAL A 188 3.94 -1.44 19.59
N CYS A 189 3.20 -2.48 19.97
CA CYS A 189 1.97 -2.34 20.75
C CYS A 189 2.20 -2.79 22.19
N ASP A 190 1.56 -2.13 23.15
CA ASP A 190 1.67 -2.47 24.57
C ASP A 190 0.78 -3.65 24.98
N GLN A 191 -0.14 -4.06 24.11
CA GLN A 191 -0.99 -5.26 24.27
C GLN A 191 -0.92 -6.10 22.99
N THR A 192 -1.27 -7.40 23.11
CA THR A 192 -1.47 -8.23 21.93
C THR A 192 -2.57 -7.64 21.05
N THR A 193 -2.29 -7.50 19.76
CA THR A 193 -3.17 -6.87 18.77
C THR A 193 -3.00 -7.57 17.41
N ILE A 194 -3.55 -6.99 16.35
CA ILE A 194 -3.23 -7.38 14.97
C ILE A 194 -2.60 -6.20 14.22
N ALA A 195 -1.66 -6.51 13.32
CA ALA A 195 -1.04 -5.53 12.44
C ALA A 195 -0.79 -6.14 11.05
N ASN A 196 -1.36 -5.51 10.04
CA ASN A 196 -1.22 -5.88 8.63
C ASN A 196 -1.30 -4.60 7.78
N MET A 197 -0.22 -3.81 7.80
CA MET A 197 -0.19 -2.51 7.12
C MET A 197 0.16 -2.68 5.65
N THR A 198 -0.43 -1.83 4.81
CA THR A 198 -0.15 -1.78 3.38
C THR A 198 -0.25 -0.35 2.84
N ASN A 199 0.06 -0.17 1.55
CA ASN A 199 -0.15 1.08 0.82
C ASN A 199 -1.10 0.84 -0.35
N HIS A 200 -2.10 1.71 -0.48
CA HIS A 200 -3.17 1.61 -1.47
C HIS A 200 -2.92 2.54 -2.68
N SER A 201 -1.72 2.46 -3.27
CA SER A 201 -1.41 3.20 -4.49
C SER A 201 -2.08 2.57 -5.70
N TYR A 202 -2.71 3.41 -6.50
CA TYR A 202 -3.31 3.05 -7.79
C TYR A 202 -2.33 3.41 -8.88
N PHE A 203 -1.72 2.39 -9.50
CA PHE A 203 -0.71 2.56 -10.54
C PHE A 203 -1.32 2.61 -11.93
N ASN A 204 -0.85 3.54 -12.74
CA ASN A 204 -0.99 3.54 -14.19
C ASN A 204 0.37 3.83 -14.82
N LEU A 205 1.04 2.81 -15.32
CA LEU A 205 2.40 2.92 -15.87
C LEU A 205 2.45 3.61 -17.25
N ALA A 206 1.28 3.88 -17.86
CA ALA A 206 1.16 4.75 -19.03
C ALA A 206 1.07 6.24 -18.66
N GLY A 207 0.99 6.54 -17.35
CA GLY A 207 0.88 7.87 -16.77
C GLY A 207 -0.50 8.15 -16.19
N GLU A 208 -0.52 8.96 -15.14
CA GLU A 208 -1.73 9.50 -14.52
C GLU A 208 -2.61 10.20 -15.58
N GLY A 209 -3.91 9.93 -15.59
CA GLY A 209 -4.85 10.49 -16.58
C GLY A 209 -4.73 9.94 -18.00
N SER A 210 -3.91 8.90 -18.25
CA SER A 210 -3.74 8.31 -19.58
C SER A 210 -4.88 7.36 -20.02
N GLY A 211 -5.90 7.21 -19.18
CA GLY A 211 -7.03 6.31 -19.40
C GLY A 211 -6.76 4.88 -18.93
N SER A 212 -7.33 3.90 -19.61
CA SER A 212 -7.31 2.49 -19.19
C SER A 212 -5.90 1.94 -18.93
N ALA A 213 -5.74 1.22 -17.81
CA ALA A 213 -4.55 0.44 -17.48
C ALA A 213 -4.64 -1.03 -17.94
N MET A 214 -5.74 -1.42 -18.56
CA MET A 214 -5.99 -2.82 -18.91
C MET A 214 -5.13 -3.35 -20.07
N ASP A 215 -4.47 -2.49 -20.81
CA ASP A 215 -3.49 -2.85 -21.85
C ASP A 215 -2.05 -3.04 -21.28
N GLN A 216 -1.86 -2.83 -19.97
CA GLN A 216 -0.60 -3.06 -19.30
C GLN A 216 -0.43 -4.53 -18.93
N TYR A 217 0.81 -4.98 -18.97
CA TYR A 217 1.15 -6.37 -18.68
C TYR A 217 1.42 -6.54 -17.18
N LEU A 218 1.05 -7.71 -16.67
CA LEU A 218 1.29 -8.09 -15.28
C LEU A 218 1.80 -9.53 -15.21
N THR A 219 2.75 -9.77 -14.29
CA THR A 219 3.15 -11.08 -13.80
C THR A 219 3.05 -11.07 -12.29
N ILE A 220 2.53 -12.13 -11.69
CA ILE A 220 2.53 -12.35 -10.24
C ILE A 220 3.15 -13.72 -9.98
N HIS A 221 4.21 -13.77 -9.17
CA HIS A 221 4.88 -15.00 -8.79
C HIS A 221 4.10 -15.70 -7.66
N ALA A 222 3.01 -16.37 -8.04
CA ALA A 222 2.11 -17.05 -7.12
C ALA A 222 1.45 -18.26 -7.81
N GLU A 223 1.54 -19.42 -7.17
CA GLU A 223 0.83 -20.63 -7.60
C GLU A 223 -0.62 -20.66 -7.09
N GLN A 224 -0.96 -19.80 -6.13
CA GLN A 224 -2.27 -19.78 -5.46
C GLN A 224 -2.80 -18.37 -5.29
N TYR A 225 -4.12 -18.26 -5.27
CA TYR A 225 -4.87 -17.08 -4.88
C TYR A 225 -5.90 -17.43 -3.79
N THR A 226 -6.45 -16.44 -3.11
CA THR A 226 -7.46 -16.65 -2.07
C THR A 226 -8.86 -16.38 -2.64
N PRO A 227 -9.68 -17.41 -2.89
CA PRO A 227 -11.06 -17.24 -3.34
C PRO A 227 -11.92 -16.52 -2.31
N VAL A 228 -12.87 -15.73 -2.80
CA VAL A 228 -13.80 -14.96 -1.98
C VAL A 228 -15.25 -15.34 -2.24
N GLY A 229 -16.08 -15.17 -1.22
CA GLY A 229 -17.54 -15.28 -1.29
C GLY A 229 -18.23 -13.94 -1.21
N GLU A 230 -19.46 -13.94 -0.68
CA GLU A 230 -20.26 -12.74 -0.47
C GLU A 230 -19.50 -11.69 0.35
N GLY A 231 -19.57 -10.42 -0.08
CA GLY A 231 -18.87 -9.30 0.56
C GLY A 231 -17.37 -9.37 0.41
N SER A 232 -16.85 -10.10 -0.59
CA SER A 232 -15.42 -10.30 -0.84
C SER A 232 -14.65 -10.86 0.37
N ILE A 233 -15.32 -11.64 1.21
CA ILE A 233 -14.69 -12.33 2.34
C ILE A 233 -14.07 -13.64 1.86
N PRO A 234 -12.80 -13.96 2.24
CA PRO A 234 -12.16 -15.22 1.92
C PRO A 234 -12.98 -16.45 2.34
N LEU A 235 -12.98 -17.47 1.49
CA LEU A 235 -13.64 -18.75 1.79
C LEU A 235 -12.88 -19.62 2.81
N GLY A 236 -11.70 -19.17 3.25
CA GLY A 236 -10.89 -19.84 4.27
C GLY A 236 -9.86 -20.84 3.73
N GLU A 237 -9.66 -20.85 2.41
CA GLU A 237 -8.66 -21.69 1.73
C GLU A 237 -8.03 -20.94 0.55
N ASN A 238 -6.86 -21.40 0.10
CA ASN A 238 -6.22 -20.91 -1.11
C ASN A 238 -6.43 -21.91 -2.25
N ALA A 239 -6.62 -21.42 -3.46
CA ALA A 239 -6.87 -22.21 -4.68
C ALA A 239 -5.75 -22.00 -5.70
N ALA A 240 -5.49 -23.02 -6.54
CA ALA A 240 -4.52 -22.92 -7.61
C ALA A 240 -4.97 -21.90 -8.67
N VAL A 241 -4.01 -21.13 -9.19
CA VAL A 241 -4.26 -20.19 -10.31
C VAL A 241 -4.30 -20.93 -11.64
N GLU A 242 -3.64 -22.07 -11.75
CA GLU A 242 -3.46 -22.84 -12.99
C GLU A 242 -4.78 -23.16 -13.69
N GLY A 243 -4.86 -22.82 -14.98
CA GLY A 243 -6.05 -23.08 -15.81
C GLY A 243 -7.24 -22.18 -15.49
N THR A 244 -7.04 -21.10 -14.77
CA THR A 244 -8.08 -20.10 -14.45
C THR A 244 -7.67 -18.71 -14.97
N PRO A 245 -8.61 -17.76 -15.10
CA PRO A 245 -8.28 -16.36 -15.41
C PRO A 245 -7.39 -15.67 -14.36
N MET A 246 -7.19 -16.30 -13.20
CA MET A 246 -6.32 -15.78 -12.12
C MET A 246 -4.83 -16.10 -12.38
N ASP A 247 -4.44 -16.78 -13.47
CA ASP A 247 -3.07 -17.24 -13.72
C ASP A 247 -2.18 -16.15 -14.31
N PHE A 248 -1.59 -15.32 -13.46
CA PHE A 248 -0.58 -14.31 -13.82
C PHE A 248 0.87 -14.80 -13.69
N ARG A 249 1.13 -16.11 -13.61
CA ARG A 249 2.51 -16.63 -13.56
C ARG A 249 3.31 -16.33 -14.83
N LYS A 250 2.63 -16.07 -15.93
CA LYS A 250 3.22 -15.59 -17.19
C LYS A 250 2.61 -14.25 -17.56
N ALA A 251 3.44 -13.35 -18.04
CA ALA A 251 3.02 -12.03 -18.42
C ALA A 251 1.93 -12.02 -19.48
N HIS A 252 0.82 -11.41 -19.19
CA HIS A 252 -0.24 -11.06 -20.15
C HIS A 252 -0.91 -9.74 -19.74
N LYS A 253 -1.73 -9.20 -20.60
CA LYS A 253 -2.42 -7.93 -20.32
C LYS A 253 -3.47 -8.14 -19.25
N ILE A 254 -3.59 -7.17 -18.33
CA ILE A 254 -4.59 -7.21 -17.27
C ILE A 254 -6.00 -7.37 -17.83
N GLY A 255 -6.27 -6.77 -18.99
CA GLY A 255 -7.59 -6.81 -19.65
C GLY A 255 -7.92 -8.09 -20.39
N ASP A 256 -6.96 -9.00 -20.64
CA ASP A 256 -7.18 -10.15 -21.52
C ASP A 256 -8.30 -11.08 -21.02
N GLU A 257 -8.38 -11.33 -19.71
CA GLU A 257 -9.34 -12.26 -19.12
C GLU A 257 -10.22 -11.63 -18.02
N ILE A 258 -10.15 -10.31 -17.80
CA ILE A 258 -10.89 -9.64 -16.71
C ILE A 258 -12.42 -9.75 -16.81
N GLU A 259 -12.94 -10.00 -18.03
CA GLU A 259 -14.37 -10.20 -18.31
C GLU A 259 -14.71 -11.68 -18.57
N ALA A 260 -13.78 -12.61 -18.26
CA ALA A 260 -14.04 -14.05 -18.43
C ALA A 260 -15.23 -14.51 -17.58
N ASP A 261 -15.96 -15.50 -18.07
CA ASP A 261 -17.07 -16.12 -17.32
C ASP A 261 -16.54 -17.00 -16.18
N PHE A 262 -16.01 -16.36 -15.16
CA PHE A 262 -15.43 -16.98 -13.98
C PHE A 262 -16.06 -16.42 -12.72
N GLU A 263 -16.48 -17.28 -11.80
CA GLU A 263 -17.27 -16.89 -10.62
C GLU A 263 -16.58 -15.79 -9.79
N GLN A 264 -15.29 -15.92 -9.56
CA GLN A 264 -14.54 -14.96 -8.74
C GLN A 264 -14.53 -13.56 -9.38
N LEU A 265 -14.34 -13.46 -10.69
CA LEU A 265 -14.40 -12.19 -11.41
C LEU A 265 -15.81 -11.57 -11.39
N ARG A 266 -16.86 -12.40 -11.41
CA ARG A 266 -18.25 -11.92 -11.28
C ARG A 266 -18.56 -11.36 -9.90
N ILE A 267 -18.05 -12.01 -8.82
CA ILE A 267 -18.28 -11.57 -7.43
C ILE A 267 -17.67 -10.19 -7.20
N THR A 268 -16.45 -9.94 -7.71
CA THR A 268 -15.69 -8.72 -7.44
C THR A 268 -15.72 -7.69 -8.58
N GLY A 269 -16.44 -7.99 -9.66
CA GLY A 269 -16.56 -7.11 -10.83
C GLY A 269 -15.27 -6.94 -11.63
N GLY A 270 -14.34 -7.89 -11.53
CA GLY A 270 -13.00 -7.93 -12.11
C GLY A 270 -11.99 -8.45 -11.08
N TYR A 271 -10.69 -8.23 -11.28
CA TYR A 271 -9.68 -8.64 -10.30
C TYR A 271 -9.77 -7.80 -9.03
N ASP A 272 -9.94 -8.44 -7.88
CA ASP A 272 -9.84 -7.91 -6.51
C ASP A 272 -9.55 -9.09 -5.58
N HIS A 273 -8.35 -9.68 -5.73
CA HIS A 273 -8.01 -10.93 -5.05
C HIS A 273 -6.61 -10.92 -4.46
N ASN A 274 -6.46 -11.60 -3.35
CA ASN A 274 -5.19 -11.88 -2.72
C ASN A 274 -4.48 -13.04 -3.42
N TYR A 275 -3.19 -12.88 -3.69
CA TYR A 275 -2.29 -13.90 -4.22
C TYR A 275 -1.29 -14.30 -3.16
N VAL A 276 -1.10 -15.61 -2.93
CA VAL A 276 -0.09 -16.16 -2.03
C VAL A 276 1.21 -16.32 -2.80
N THR A 277 2.17 -15.45 -2.52
CA THR A 277 3.38 -15.32 -3.33
C THR A 277 4.43 -16.37 -3.00
N ASP A 278 5.08 -16.89 -4.03
CA ASP A 278 6.03 -17.99 -3.91
C ASP A 278 7.28 -17.62 -3.10
N GLY A 279 7.88 -18.64 -2.47
CA GLY A 279 9.17 -18.48 -1.79
C GLY A 279 9.12 -17.62 -0.54
N TYR A 280 7.96 -17.42 0.07
CA TYR A 280 7.85 -16.62 1.30
C TYR A 280 8.80 -17.13 2.39
N ASN A 281 9.56 -16.20 2.91
CA ASN A 281 10.38 -16.35 4.10
C ASN A 281 10.43 -15.00 4.82
N LYS A 282 9.87 -14.91 6.01
CA LYS A 282 9.75 -13.68 6.82
C LYS A 282 11.07 -12.89 6.95
N ALA A 283 12.21 -13.50 6.71
CA ALA A 283 13.54 -12.88 6.85
C ALA A 283 14.07 -12.27 5.56
N SER A 284 13.37 -12.36 4.41
CA SER A 284 13.93 -11.94 3.12
C SER A 284 12.95 -11.18 2.24
N ILE A 285 13.44 -10.07 1.68
CA ILE A 285 12.78 -9.34 0.60
C ILE A 285 12.94 -10.16 -0.69
N ARG A 286 11.85 -10.36 -1.42
CA ARG A 286 11.83 -11.06 -2.70
C ARG A 286 10.95 -10.33 -3.69
N GLU A 287 11.23 -10.48 -4.96
CA GLU A 287 10.37 -10.00 -6.04
C GLU A 287 9.15 -10.90 -6.15
N ILE A 288 7.98 -10.30 -6.17
CA ILE A 288 6.69 -11.00 -6.17
C ILE A 288 5.82 -10.68 -7.38
N ALA A 289 6.07 -9.55 -8.04
CA ALA A 289 5.32 -9.15 -9.22
C ALA A 289 6.13 -8.21 -10.12
N GLU A 290 5.79 -8.21 -11.42
CA GLU A 290 6.27 -7.29 -12.43
C GLU A 290 5.10 -6.77 -13.25
N ALA A 291 5.07 -5.45 -13.49
CA ALA A 291 4.11 -4.84 -14.41
C ALA A 291 4.83 -3.87 -15.36
N TRP A 292 4.31 -3.69 -16.60
CA TRP A 292 4.87 -2.70 -17.51
C TRP A 292 3.85 -2.19 -18.52
N SER A 293 4.12 -0.99 -19.05
CA SER A 293 3.36 -0.36 -20.12
C SER A 293 4.17 -0.30 -21.42
N GLU A 294 3.61 -0.77 -22.52
CA GLU A 294 4.21 -0.60 -23.87
C GLU A 294 4.24 0.86 -24.31
N LYS A 295 3.32 1.70 -23.82
CA LYS A 295 3.23 3.13 -24.19
C LYS A 295 4.44 3.92 -23.73
N THR A 296 4.82 3.78 -22.47
CA THR A 296 5.92 4.52 -21.83
C THR A 296 7.23 3.74 -21.76
N GLY A 297 7.15 2.40 -21.82
CA GLY A 297 8.26 1.50 -21.48
C GLY A 297 8.51 1.39 -19.97
N ILE A 298 7.77 2.10 -19.12
CA ILE A 298 7.94 2.00 -17.68
C ILE A 298 7.59 0.59 -17.22
N GLN A 299 8.51 -0.01 -16.48
CA GLN A 299 8.39 -1.29 -15.80
C GLN A 299 8.49 -1.06 -14.29
N MET A 300 7.60 -1.71 -13.53
CA MET A 300 7.59 -1.73 -12.08
C MET A 300 7.78 -3.17 -11.59
N ASN A 301 8.78 -3.42 -10.75
CA ASN A 301 8.94 -4.67 -10.01
C ASN A 301 8.55 -4.42 -8.56
N VAL A 302 7.74 -5.32 -7.99
CA VAL A 302 7.30 -5.26 -6.59
C VAL A 302 8.08 -6.29 -5.78
N LEU A 303 8.76 -5.80 -4.73
CA LEU A 303 9.52 -6.65 -3.82
C LEU A 303 9.02 -6.46 -2.39
N THR A 304 8.94 -7.53 -1.59
CA THR A 304 8.45 -7.45 -0.21
C THR A 304 8.89 -8.64 0.65
N ASP A 305 8.82 -8.46 1.96
CA ASP A 305 8.87 -9.53 2.96
C ASP A 305 7.50 -10.09 3.34
N CYS A 306 6.40 -9.53 2.80
CA CYS A 306 5.04 -10.02 3.04
C CYS A 306 4.75 -11.33 2.29
N PRO A 307 3.89 -12.23 2.84
CA PRO A 307 3.55 -13.49 2.19
C PRO A 307 2.65 -13.36 0.97
N CYS A 308 1.89 -12.28 0.87
CA CYS A 308 0.83 -12.12 -0.11
C CYS A 308 0.82 -10.73 -0.75
N VAL A 309 0.07 -10.62 -1.84
CA VAL A 309 -0.27 -9.35 -2.49
C VAL A 309 -1.73 -9.35 -2.94
N GLN A 310 -2.47 -8.31 -2.60
CA GLN A 310 -3.76 -8.02 -3.21
C GLN A 310 -3.53 -7.41 -4.58
N PHE A 311 -4.11 -8.00 -5.61
CA PHE A 311 -4.23 -7.40 -6.94
C PHE A 311 -5.65 -6.90 -7.14
N TYR A 312 -5.79 -5.58 -7.31
CA TYR A 312 -7.06 -4.90 -7.53
C TYR A 312 -7.01 -4.04 -8.80
N ALA A 313 -7.93 -4.29 -9.71
CA ALA A 313 -7.97 -3.64 -11.03
C ALA A 313 -8.85 -2.36 -11.08
N ALA A 314 -8.93 -1.62 -9.97
CA ALA A 314 -9.71 -0.37 -9.85
C ALA A 314 -11.16 -0.49 -10.36
N ASN A 315 -11.85 -1.59 -10.01
CA ASN A 315 -13.17 -1.93 -10.53
C ASN A 315 -14.28 -0.96 -10.09
N PHE A 316 -14.08 -0.24 -8.96
CA PHE A 316 -15.10 0.60 -8.32
C PHE A 316 -14.78 2.10 -8.36
N VAL A 317 -13.73 2.52 -9.08
CA VAL A 317 -13.48 3.94 -9.35
C VAL A 317 -14.52 4.43 -10.35
N ASP A 318 -15.26 5.48 -10.02
CA ASP A 318 -16.34 6.01 -10.86
C ASP A 318 -16.41 7.53 -10.75
N GLN A 319 -16.15 8.21 -11.87
CA GLN A 319 -16.22 9.67 -12.01
C GLN A 319 -15.44 10.46 -10.94
N GLU A 320 -14.30 9.90 -10.45
CA GLU A 320 -13.47 10.57 -9.44
C GLU A 320 -12.69 11.73 -10.07
N HIS A 321 -12.90 12.94 -9.53
CA HIS A 321 -12.16 14.14 -9.93
C HIS A 321 -10.75 14.13 -9.34
N GLY A 322 -9.79 13.74 -10.15
CA GLY A 322 -8.40 13.54 -9.76
C GLY A 322 -7.47 14.72 -10.08
N LYS A 323 -6.18 14.40 -10.25
CA LYS A 323 -5.12 15.38 -10.54
C LYS A 323 -5.26 15.98 -11.94
N ASN A 324 -4.73 17.20 -12.10
CA ASN A 324 -4.62 17.91 -13.39
C ASN A 324 -5.97 18.08 -14.12
N GLY A 325 -7.09 18.01 -13.40
CA GLY A 325 -8.43 18.09 -13.96
C GLY A 325 -8.90 16.81 -14.67
N HIS A 326 -8.17 15.71 -14.53
CA HIS A 326 -8.61 14.41 -15.03
C HIS A 326 -9.78 13.86 -14.19
N VAL A 327 -10.64 13.07 -14.83
CA VAL A 327 -11.72 12.34 -14.17
C VAL A 327 -11.40 10.86 -14.32
N TYR A 328 -11.16 10.19 -13.20
CA TYR A 328 -10.82 8.78 -13.18
C TYR A 328 -12.05 7.90 -13.20
N ASN A 329 -11.97 6.82 -13.94
CA ASN A 329 -13.03 5.85 -14.12
C ASN A 329 -12.53 4.43 -13.83
N LYS A 330 -13.47 3.49 -13.85
CA LYS A 330 -13.21 2.06 -13.72
C LYS A 330 -12.03 1.61 -14.60
N ARG A 331 -11.09 0.88 -14.00
CA ARG A 331 -9.96 0.23 -14.68
C ARG A 331 -8.93 1.19 -15.32
N GLU A 332 -8.86 2.40 -14.85
CA GLU A 332 -7.81 3.34 -15.24
C GLU A 332 -6.53 3.21 -14.40
N ALA A 333 -6.50 2.26 -13.46
CA ALA A 333 -5.34 1.92 -12.66
C ALA A 333 -5.42 0.48 -12.14
N PHE A 334 -4.39 0.05 -11.42
CA PHE A 334 -4.38 -1.17 -10.61
C PHE A 334 -3.59 -0.96 -9.33
N CYS A 335 -3.90 -1.76 -8.29
CA CYS A 335 -3.19 -1.79 -7.01
C CYS A 335 -2.47 -3.12 -6.84
N LEU A 336 -1.29 -3.07 -6.19
CA LEU A 336 -0.54 -4.23 -5.71
C LEU A 336 -0.18 -3.97 -4.25
N GLU A 337 -1.04 -4.45 -3.34
CA GLU A 337 -0.97 -4.18 -1.91
C GLU A 337 -0.39 -5.39 -1.17
N THR A 338 0.83 -5.25 -0.67
CA THR A 338 1.51 -6.34 0.05
C THR A 338 0.92 -6.51 1.44
N GLN A 339 0.63 -7.75 1.84
CA GLN A 339 -0.16 -8.04 3.05
C GLN A 339 -0.02 -9.49 3.50
N VAL A 340 -0.68 -9.87 4.60
CA VAL A 340 -1.14 -11.26 4.84
C VAL A 340 -2.53 -11.42 4.21
N GLU A 341 -3.04 -12.64 4.12
CA GLU A 341 -4.37 -12.89 3.54
C GLU A 341 -5.46 -12.07 4.25
N PRO A 342 -6.47 -11.57 3.52
CA PRO A 342 -7.62 -10.92 4.14
C PRO A 342 -8.31 -11.84 5.13
N ASN A 343 -8.83 -11.29 6.22
CA ASN A 343 -9.51 -12.03 7.30
C ASN A 343 -8.63 -13.10 8.01
N ALA A 344 -7.30 -13.03 7.85
CA ALA A 344 -6.39 -14.06 8.37
C ALA A 344 -6.50 -14.29 9.88
N VAL A 345 -6.87 -13.28 10.64
CA VAL A 345 -7.10 -13.40 12.10
C VAL A 345 -8.20 -14.41 12.45
N ASN A 346 -9.13 -14.70 11.52
CA ASN A 346 -10.24 -15.64 11.67
C ASN A 346 -10.02 -16.97 10.95
N VAL A 347 -8.87 -17.17 10.29
CA VAL A 347 -8.60 -18.36 9.46
C VAL A 347 -7.28 -18.99 9.87
N GLU A 348 -7.33 -20.15 10.52
CA GLU A 348 -6.15 -20.80 11.15
C GLU A 348 -5.02 -21.12 10.16
N ASN A 349 -5.35 -21.43 8.90
CA ASN A 349 -4.35 -21.84 7.89
C ASN A 349 -3.73 -20.66 7.14
N PHE A 350 -4.15 -19.41 7.42
CA PHE A 350 -3.59 -18.21 6.83
C PHE A 350 -2.41 -17.67 7.67
N HIS A 351 -1.60 -16.81 7.07
CA HIS A 351 -0.49 -16.19 7.79
C HIS A 351 -1.03 -15.25 8.88
N SER A 352 -0.58 -15.47 10.12
CA SER A 352 -1.10 -14.74 11.27
C SER A 352 -0.75 -13.25 11.23
N PRO A 353 -1.73 -12.34 11.39
CA PRO A 353 -1.50 -10.91 11.59
C PRO A 353 -1.28 -10.53 13.06
N ILE A 354 -1.28 -11.51 13.98
CA ILE A 354 -1.16 -11.26 15.43
C ILE A 354 0.22 -10.69 15.73
N LEU A 355 0.22 -9.60 16.49
CA LEU A 355 1.40 -8.94 17.05
C LEU A 355 1.32 -9.03 18.57
N GLU A 356 2.23 -9.78 19.17
CA GLU A 356 2.29 -9.95 20.62
C GLU A 356 2.67 -8.65 21.34
N ALA A 357 2.22 -8.50 22.59
CA ALA A 357 2.55 -7.34 23.42
C ALA A 357 4.07 -7.13 23.51
N GLY A 358 4.54 -5.95 23.11
CA GLY A 358 5.96 -5.60 23.09
C GLY A 358 6.77 -6.18 21.92
N GLU A 359 6.17 -7.01 21.06
CA GLU A 359 6.80 -7.47 19.83
C GLU A 359 6.95 -6.31 18.84
N ARG A 360 7.99 -6.37 18.00
CA ARG A 360 8.21 -5.39 16.93
C ARG A 360 7.48 -5.83 15.67
N TYR A 361 6.56 -4.99 15.23
CA TYR A 361 6.03 -5.07 13.87
C TYR A 361 7.07 -4.53 12.89
N TYR A 362 7.29 -5.24 11.81
CA TYR A 362 8.11 -4.82 10.68
C TYR A 362 7.54 -5.42 9.40
N SER A 363 7.44 -4.61 8.37
CA SER A 363 7.10 -5.03 7.01
C SER A 363 7.71 -4.04 6.02
N GLU A 364 8.13 -4.53 4.86
CA GLU A 364 8.78 -3.73 3.83
C GLU A 364 8.25 -4.04 2.44
N THR A 365 8.00 -2.98 1.67
CA THR A 365 7.61 -3.06 0.27
C THR A 365 8.46 -2.12 -0.56
N ILE A 366 8.93 -2.58 -1.72
CA ILE A 366 9.72 -1.80 -2.65
C ILE A 366 9.05 -1.85 -4.03
N TYR A 367 8.70 -0.68 -4.55
CA TYR A 367 8.31 -0.50 -5.94
C TYR A 367 9.53 0.02 -6.70
N ARG A 368 10.14 -0.85 -7.51
CA ARG A 368 11.35 -0.55 -8.30
C ARG A 368 10.97 -0.26 -9.73
N PHE A 369 11.40 0.90 -10.24
CA PHE A 369 11.09 1.33 -11.58
C PHE A 369 12.30 1.26 -12.50
N SER A 370 12.05 0.81 -13.73
CA SER A 370 13.04 0.74 -14.80
C SER A 370 12.35 0.97 -16.15
N VAL A 371 13.11 0.96 -17.23
CA VAL A 371 12.57 1.03 -18.59
C VAL A 371 12.79 -0.29 -19.27
N LYS A 372 11.71 -0.93 -19.72
CA LYS A 372 11.74 -2.14 -20.53
C LYS A 372 12.21 -1.78 -21.93
N LYS A 373 13.25 -2.46 -22.39
CA LYS A 373 13.88 -2.24 -23.70
C LYS A 373 13.12 -2.95 -24.82
#